data_dcda9fe98f9e4c295b895d5f7b57ac43
#
_entry.id   dcda9fe98f9e4c295b895d5f7b57ac43
#
_cell.length_a   1.000
_cell.length_b   1.000
_cell.length_c   1.000
_cell.angle_alpha   90.00
_cell.angle_beta   90.00
_cell.angle_gamma   90.00
#
_symmetry.space_group_name_H-M   'P 1'
#
loop_
_entity.id
_entity.type
_entity.pdbx_description
1 polymer ?
#
loop_
_entity_poly.entity_id
_entity_poly.type
_entity_poly.pdbx_seq_one_letter_code
_entity_poly.pdbx_strand_id
1 'polypeptide(L)'
;MQYILMDYVNEAGWPQLTKAEQEHWLGAYKAYMEAMAKAGVLRSSRGLQPTSAATTVRVVDGKTQVLDGPYADSKEQLGGFHIIDAPDLDAAISWAARSPTALHGIVEVRPLWDGTLLTTDISDYITRQNDARERANQ
;
A
#
# COMPACT_ATOMS: atom_id res chain seq x y z
N MET A 1 -3.64 10.29 -12.25
CA MET A 1 -4.41 9.23 -11.58
C MET A 1 -3.61 8.70 -10.42
N GLN A 2 -4.25 8.41 -9.29
CA GLN A 2 -3.54 7.95 -8.11
C GLN A 2 -3.58 6.44 -7.98
N TYR A 3 -2.46 5.89 -7.54
CA TYR A 3 -2.27 4.46 -7.26
C TYR A 3 -1.68 4.30 -5.87
N ILE A 4 -2.06 3.22 -5.19
CA ILE A 4 -1.38 2.78 -4.00
C ILE A 4 -0.44 1.62 -4.37
N LEU A 5 0.79 1.69 -3.89
CA LEU A 5 1.77 0.62 -3.95
C LEU A 5 1.87 0.03 -2.55
N MET A 6 1.43 -1.22 -2.39
CA MET A 6 1.42 -1.90 -1.10
C MET A 6 2.57 -2.89 -1.01
N ASP A 7 3.40 -2.72 0.00
CA ASP A 7 4.57 -3.54 0.23
C ASP A 7 4.23 -4.72 1.14
N TYR A 8 4.24 -5.93 0.58
CA TYR A 8 4.07 -7.16 1.33
C TYR A 8 5.43 -7.84 1.53
N VAL A 9 5.78 -8.07 2.78
CA VAL A 9 7.08 -8.59 3.17
C VAL A 9 6.93 -9.71 4.21
N ASN A 10 7.91 -10.59 4.28
CA ASN A 10 8.04 -11.51 5.41
C ASN A 10 8.71 -10.75 6.57
N GLU A 11 7.90 -10.23 7.48
CA GLU A 11 8.40 -9.41 8.59
C GLU A 11 9.32 -10.17 9.55
N ALA A 12 9.19 -11.49 9.62
CA ALA A 12 10.09 -12.33 10.44
C ALA A 12 11.54 -12.36 9.90
N GLY A 13 11.75 -12.00 8.64
CA GLY A 13 13.08 -11.92 8.04
C GLY A 13 13.90 -10.73 8.51
N TRP A 14 13.26 -9.63 8.90
CA TRP A 14 13.96 -8.42 9.28
C TRP A 14 14.92 -8.57 10.49
N PRO A 15 14.49 -9.18 11.62
CA PRO A 15 15.39 -9.41 12.76
C PRO A 15 16.54 -10.37 12.46
N GLN A 16 16.45 -11.17 11.39
CA GLN A 16 17.51 -12.09 10.98
C GLN A 16 18.64 -11.39 10.24
N LEU A 17 18.41 -10.18 9.77
CA LEU A 17 19.41 -9.38 9.06
C LEU A 17 20.44 -8.81 10.03
N THR A 18 21.68 -8.71 9.58
CA THR A 18 22.71 -7.96 10.29
C THR A 18 22.38 -6.46 10.28
N LYS A 19 22.98 -5.70 11.20
CA LYS A 19 22.80 -4.24 11.21
C LYS A 19 23.21 -3.61 9.88
N ALA A 20 24.31 -4.08 9.28
CA ALA A 20 24.77 -3.59 7.97
C ALA A 20 23.76 -3.89 6.86
N GLU A 21 23.14 -5.06 6.86
CA GLU A 21 22.08 -5.41 5.91
C GLU A 21 20.83 -4.56 6.12
N GLN A 22 20.43 -4.32 7.37
CA GLN A 22 19.30 -3.44 7.69
C GLN A 22 19.57 -2.01 7.21
N GLU A 23 20.76 -1.47 7.45
CA GLU A 23 21.17 -0.15 6.96
C GLU A 23 21.16 -0.08 5.44
N HIS A 24 21.60 -1.13 4.76
CA HIS A 24 21.55 -1.23 3.30
C HIS A 24 20.11 -1.10 2.77
N TRP A 25 19.17 -1.88 3.33
CA TRP A 25 17.79 -1.86 2.88
C TRP A 25 17.09 -0.54 3.20
N LEU A 26 17.28 0.01 4.39
CA LEU A 26 16.73 1.32 4.75
C LEU A 26 17.28 2.43 3.88
N GLY A 27 18.57 2.37 3.52
CA GLY A 27 19.17 3.29 2.57
C GLY A 27 18.56 3.18 1.18
N ALA A 28 18.27 1.95 0.72
CA ALA A 28 17.61 1.71 -0.55
C ALA A 28 16.17 2.27 -0.56
N TYR A 29 15.39 2.07 0.51
CA TYR A 29 14.06 2.65 0.63
C TYR A 29 14.10 4.18 0.65
N LYS A 30 15.04 4.76 1.38
CA LYS A 30 15.22 6.20 1.40
C LYS A 30 15.52 6.76 0.02
N ALA A 31 16.44 6.15 -0.71
CA ALA A 31 16.78 6.54 -2.08
C ALA A 31 15.59 6.41 -3.04
N TYR A 32 14.79 5.35 -2.87
CA TYR A 32 13.58 5.14 -3.66
C TYR A 32 12.54 6.25 -3.42
N MET A 33 12.27 6.57 -2.16
CA MET A 33 11.35 7.67 -1.81
C MET A 33 11.85 9.02 -2.31
N GLU A 34 13.16 9.28 -2.22
CA GLU A 34 13.75 10.50 -2.74
C GLU A 34 13.60 10.59 -4.28
N ALA A 35 13.77 9.48 -4.99
CA ALA A 35 13.58 9.42 -6.43
C ALA A 35 12.14 9.74 -6.83
N MET A 36 11.16 9.16 -6.11
CA MET A 36 9.73 9.45 -6.35
C MET A 36 9.38 10.91 -6.03
N ALA A 37 9.93 11.45 -4.94
CA ALA A 37 9.71 12.85 -4.57
C ALA A 37 10.32 13.80 -5.60
N LYS A 38 11.53 13.51 -6.06
CA LYS A 38 12.21 14.31 -7.10
C LYS A 38 11.47 14.28 -8.43
N ALA A 39 10.89 13.14 -8.79
CA ALA A 39 10.05 13.01 -9.99
C ALA A 39 8.68 13.67 -9.83
N GLY A 40 8.32 14.13 -8.64
CA GLY A 40 7.04 14.78 -8.37
C GLY A 40 5.85 13.83 -8.31
N VAL A 41 6.07 12.52 -8.21
CA VAL A 41 4.99 11.53 -8.22
C VAL A 41 4.52 11.12 -6.83
N LEU A 42 5.35 11.28 -5.80
CA LEU A 42 5.05 10.83 -4.44
C LEU A 42 4.01 11.74 -3.78
N ARG A 43 2.92 11.15 -3.27
CA ARG A 43 1.88 11.86 -2.52
C ARG A 43 1.88 11.49 -1.03
N SER A 44 2.14 10.24 -0.69
CA SER A 44 2.22 9.78 0.68
C SER A 44 3.06 8.50 0.75
N SER A 45 3.74 8.31 1.87
CA SER A 45 4.50 7.10 2.15
C SER A 45 4.50 6.84 3.65
N ARG A 46 4.19 5.61 4.05
CA ARG A 46 4.20 5.20 5.46
C ARG A 46 4.65 3.75 5.57
N GLY A 47 5.52 3.50 6.54
CA GLY A 47 5.80 2.16 7.04
C GLY A 47 4.81 1.80 8.15
N LEU A 48 4.49 0.52 8.24
CA LEU A 48 3.67 -0.02 9.32
C LEU A 48 4.57 -0.73 10.34
N GLN A 49 4.19 -0.65 11.62
CA GLN A 49 4.80 -1.49 12.64
C GLN A 49 4.43 -2.96 12.40
N PRO A 50 5.16 -3.91 13.01
CA PRO A 50 4.88 -5.33 12.82
C PRO A 50 3.44 -5.71 13.18
N THR A 51 2.94 -6.79 12.60
CA THR A 51 1.58 -7.28 12.83
C THR A 51 1.29 -7.62 14.29
N SER A 52 2.32 -7.88 15.11
CA SER A 52 2.17 -8.04 16.57
C SER A 52 1.62 -6.78 17.26
N ALA A 53 1.77 -5.61 16.65
CA ALA A 53 1.20 -4.35 17.15
C ALA A 53 -0.22 -4.09 16.62
N ALA A 54 -0.74 -4.95 15.76
CA ALA A 54 -2.06 -4.76 15.15
C ALA A 54 -3.19 -5.04 16.15
N THR A 55 -4.29 -4.34 15.95
CA THR A 55 -5.56 -4.57 16.63
C THR A 55 -6.65 -4.70 15.58
N THR A 56 -7.46 -5.74 15.68
CA THR A 56 -8.57 -5.99 14.76
C THR A 56 -9.89 -5.71 15.47
N VAL A 57 -10.77 -4.95 14.84
CA VAL A 57 -12.07 -4.56 15.38
C VAL A 57 -13.19 -5.03 14.45
N ARG A 58 -14.22 -5.64 15.04
CA ARG A 58 -15.42 -6.08 14.34
C ARG A 58 -16.64 -5.76 15.19
N VAL A 59 -17.75 -5.48 14.55
CA VAL A 59 -19.06 -5.35 15.24
C VAL A 59 -19.94 -6.51 14.80
N VAL A 60 -20.40 -7.31 15.76
CA VAL A 60 -21.27 -8.48 15.55
C VAL A 60 -22.48 -8.32 16.45
N ASP A 61 -23.68 -8.38 15.90
CA ASP A 61 -24.95 -8.21 16.63
C ASP A 61 -24.97 -6.95 17.53
N GLY A 62 -24.46 -5.83 16.99
CA GLY A 62 -24.36 -4.56 17.70
C GLY A 62 -23.27 -4.48 18.77
N LYS A 63 -22.46 -5.52 18.92
CA LYS A 63 -21.37 -5.58 19.92
C LYS A 63 -20.00 -5.44 19.26
N THR A 64 -19.19 -4.54 19.80
CA THR A 64 -17.80 -4.37 19.37
C THR A 64 -16.95 -5.51 19.89
N GLN A 65 -16.25 -6.18 18.97
CA GLN A 65 -15.25 -7.19 19.28
C GLN A 65 -13.87 -6.64 18.93
N VAL A 66 -12.94 -6.73 19.86
CA VAL A 66 -11.56 -6.27 19.69
C VAL A 66 -10.62 -7.46 19.91
N LEU A 67 -9.79 -7.71 18.92
CA LEU A 67 -8.81 -8.81 18.96
C LEU A 67 -7.41 -8.25 18.77
N ASP A 68 -6.45 -8.72 19.56
CA ASP A 68 -5.04 -8.42 19.35
C ASP A 68 -4.54 -9.23 18.15
N GLY A 69 -3.77 -8.55 17.29
CA GLY A 69 -3.19 -9.16 16.12
C GLY A 69 -3.88 -8.75 14.82
N PRO A 70 -3.31 -9.20 13.68
CA PRO A 70 -3.82 -8.86 12.36
C PRO A 70 -5.07 -9.67 12.02
N TYR A 71 -5.90 -9.10 11.13
CA TYR A 71 -7.08 -9.79 10.59
C TYR A 71 -6.70 -11.05 9.81
N ALA A 72 -5.67 -10.97 8.97
CA ALA A 72 -5.24 -12.06 8.11
C ALA A 72 -3.92 -12.67 8.62
N ASP A 73 -3.89 -13.99 8.77
CA ASP A 73 -2.67 -14.75 8.96
C ASP A 73 -2.14 -15.13 7.58
N SER A 74 -1.08 -14.45 7.16
CA SER A 74 -0.49 -14.59 5.83
C SER A 74 1.02 -14.79 5.92
N LYS A 75 1.60 -15.38 4.87
CA LYS A 75 3.04 -15.62 4.78
C LYS A 75 3.82 -14.32 4.63
N GLU A 76 3.28 -13.38 3.85
CA GLU A 76 3.77 -12.01 3.75
C GLU A 76 2.76 -11.08 4.41
N GLN A 77 3.28 -10.05 5.10
CA GLN A 77 2.50 -9.06 5.81
C GLN A 77 2.62 -7.71 5.14
N LEU A 78 1.55 -6.93 5.17
CA LEU A 78 1.60 -5.54 4.72
C LEU A 78 2.53 -4.75 5.63
N GLY A 79 3.67 -4.32 5.10
CA GLY A 79 4.71 -3.61 5.84
C GLY A 79 4.75 -2.11 5.60
N GLY A 80 4.07 -1.63 4.56
CA GLY A 80 4.03 -0.22 4.23
C GLY A 80 3.33 0.03 2.90
N PHE A 81 3.20 1.30 2.57
CA PHE A 81 2.59 1.69 1.30
C PHE A 81 3.12 3.03 0.82
N HIS A 82 2.96 3.27 -0.47
CA HIS A 82 3.18 4.55 -1.13
C HIS A 82 1.96 4.90 -1.95
N ILE A 83 1.53 6.16 -1.89
CA ILE A 83 0.53 6.70 -2.80
C ILE A 83 1.26 7.58 -3.79
N ILE A 84 1.09 7.28 -5.08
CA ILE A 84 1.74 7.99 -6.18
C ILE A 84 0.71 8.51 -7.17
N ASP A 85 1.10 9.56 -7.89
CA ASP A 85 0.37 10.06 -9.04
C ASP A 85 1.11 9.62 -10.30
N ALA A 86 0.46 8.87 -11.17
CA ALA A 86 1.03 8.36 -12.41
C ALA A 86 0.00 8.50 -13.55
N PRO A 87 0.45 8.71 -14.80
CA PRO A 87 -0.48 8.88 -15.91
C PRO A 87 -1.28 7.62 -16.24
N ASP A 88 -0.72 6.45 -16.00
CA ASP A 88 -1.33 5.16 -16.33
C ASP A 88 -0.76 4.03 -15.47
N LEU A 89 -1.32 2.84 -15.62
CA LEU A 89 -0.89 1.65 -14.89
C LEU A 89 0.55 1.25 -15.24
N ASP A 90 0.97 1.39 -16.49
CA ASP A 90 2.34 1.03 -16.90
C ASP A 90 3.37 1.89 -16.18
N ALA A 91 3.12 3.18 -16.02
CA ALA A 91 3.98 4.06 -15.23
C ALA A 91 4.00 3.67 -13.75
N ALA A 92 2.84 3.31 -13.18
CA ALA A 92 2.76 2.83 -11.80
C ALA A 92 3.52 1.51 -11.61
N ILE A 93 3.41 0.57 -12.55
CA ILE A 93 4.18 -0.68 -12.55
C ILE A 93 5.68 -0.40 -12.61
N SER A 94 6.11 0.55 -13.43
CA SER A 94 7.53 0.93 -13.51
C SER A 94 8.06 1.42 -12.16
N TRP A 95 7.29 2.21 -11.44
CA TRP A 95 7.65 2.63 -10.09
C TRP A 95 7.66 1.47 -9.10
N ALA A 96 6.66 0.60 -9.15
CA ALA A 96 6.60 -0.58 -8.28
C ALA A 96 7.81 -1.50 -8.48
N ALA A 97 8.23 -1.72 -9.73
CA ALA A 97 9.38 -2.55 -10.07
C ALA A 97 10.72 -1.99 -9.53
N ARG A 98 10.79 -0.69 -9.28
CA ARG A 98 11.97 -0.03 -8.70
C ARG A 98 12.00 -0.09 -7.18
N SER A 99 10.89 -0.49 -6.53
CA SER A 99 10.84 -0.61 -5.08
C SER A 99 11.80 -1.70 -4.59
N PRO A 100 12.57 -1.45 -3.52
CA PRO A 100 13.36 -2.50 -2.88
C PRO A 100 12.53 -3.72 -2.48
N THR A 101 11.26 -3.53 -2.10
CA THR A 101 10.34 -4.63 -1.77
C THR A 101 10.15 -5.60 -2.94
N ALA A 102 10.18 -5.13 -4.19
CA ALA A 102 10.03 -6.01 -5.35
C ALA A 102 11.16 -7.05 -5.47
N LEU A 103 12.31 -6.83 -4.80
CA LEU A 103 13.44 -7.76 -4.80
C LEU A 103 13.30 -8.89 -3.79
N HIS A 104 12.59 -8.69 -2.69
CA HIS A 104 12.51 -9.67 -1.61
C HIS A 104 11.09 -9.96 -1.12
N GLY A 105 10.11 -9.25 -1.62
CA GLY A 105 8.70 -9.40 -1.29
C GLY A 105 7.85 -9.15 -2.52
N ILE A 106 6.66 -8.61 -2.29
CA ILE A 106 5.68 -8.36 -3.34
C ILE A 106 5.19 -6.92 -3.21
N VAL A 107 5.06 -6.23 -4.35
CA VAL A 107 4.38 -4.93 -4.43
C VAL A 107 3.07 -5.11 -5.17
N GLU A 108 1.96 -4.88 -4.49
CA GLU A 108 0.64 -4.84 -5.12
C GLU A 108 0.33 -3.42 -5.54
N VAL A 109 -0.08 -3.24 -6.79
CA VAL A 109 -0.46 -1.94 -7.35
C VAL A 109 -1.97 -1.90 -7.50
N ARG A 110 -2.61 -0.87 -6.92
CA ARG A 110 -4.06 -0.74 -7.02
C ARG A 110 -4.44 0.72 -7.28
N PRO A 111 -5.29 1.01 -8.29
CA PRO A 111 -5.79 2.36 -8.48
C PRO A 111 -6.69 2.78 -7.31
N LEU A 112 -6.60 4.04 -6.92
CA LEU A 112 -7.47 4.63 -5.91
C LEU A 112 -8.74 5.18 -6.57
N TRP A 113 -9.84 5.18 -5.80
CA TRP A 113 -10.99 5.98 -6.17
C TRP A 113 -10.61 7.46 -6.17
N ASP A 114 -11.35 8.28 -6.88
CA ASP A 114 -11.03 9.70 -7.08
C ASP A 114 -11.10 10.59 -5.81
N GLY A 115 -11.50 10.02 -4.66
CA GLY A 115 -11.49 10.73 -3.38
C GLY A 115 -12.56 11.83 -3.24
N THR A 116 -13.53 11.91 -4.15
CA THR A 116 -14.53 12.99 -4.17
C THR A 116 -15.83 12.66 -3.44
N LEU A 117 -15.88 11.57 -2.65
CA LEU A 117 -17.09 11.14 -1.94
C LEU A 117 -17.70 12.25 -1.08
N LEU A 118 -16.87 13.02 -0.37
CA LEU A 118 -17.35 14.10 0.52
C LEU A 118 -17.86 15.33 -0.23
N THR A 119 -17.50 15.50 -1.49
CA THR A 119 -17.82 16.71 -2.27
C THR A 119 -18.73 16.44 -3.46
N THR A 120 -19.15 15.20 -3.66
CA THR A 120 -19.96 14.77 -4.79
C THR A 120 -21.26 14.18 -4.30
N ASP A 121 -22.34 14.36 -5.06
CA ASP A 121 -23.59 13.65 -4.83
C ASP A 121 -23.34 12.13 -4.83
N ILE A 122 -23.99 11.41 -3.90
CA ILE A 122 -23.77 9.97 -3.71
C ILE A 122 -24.14 9.18 -4.99
N SER A 123 -25.22 9.58 -5.67
CA SER A 123 -25.65 8.91 -6.90
C SER A 123 -24.60 9.05 -8.01
N ASP A 124 -24.06 10.24 -8.19
CA ASP A 124 -23.00 10.50 -9.15
C ASP A 124 -21.71 9.75 -8.80
N TYR A 125 -21.38 9.70 -7.51
CA TYR A 125 -20.22 8.94 -7.04
C TYR A 125 -20.36 7.44 -7.33
N ILE A 126 -21.55 6.85 -7.06
CA ILE A 126 -21.86 5.45 -7.36
C ILE A 126 -21.73 5.18 -8.87
N THR A 127 -22.28 6.05 -9.70
CA THR A 127 -22.18 5.89 -11.16
C THR A 127 -20.72 5.83 -11.62
N ARG A 128 -19.90 6.75 -11.15
CA ARG A 128 -18.46 6.75 -11.50
C ARG A 128 -17.73 5.49 -11.02
N GLN A 129 -18.09 4.98 -9.84
CA GLN A 129 -17.50 3.73 -9.35
C GLN A 129 -17.88 2.53 -10.23
N ASN A 130 -19.15 2.45 -10.63
CA ASN A 130 -19.63 1.35 -11.47
C ASN A 130 -18.97 1.39 -12.85
N ASP A 131 -18.87 2.56 -13.46
CA ASP A 131 -18.18 2.74 -14.74
C ASP A 131 -16.70 2.33 -14.65
N ALA A 132 -16.04 2.66 -13.54
CA ALA A 132 -14.65 2.26 -13.33
C ALA A 132 -14.50 0.74 -13.18
N ARG A 133 -15.44 0.07 -12.49
CA ARG A 133 -15.45 -1.40 -12.36
C ARG A 133 -15.67 -2.09 -13.70
N GLU A 134 -16.57 -1.57 -14.51
CA GLU A 134 -16.84 -2.11 -15.85
C GLU A 134 -15.60 -2.01 -16.73
N ARG A 135 -14.93 -0.86 -16.73
CA ARG A 135 -13.67 -0.68 -17.46
C ARG A 135 -12.57 -1.63 -17.01
N ALA A 136 -12.46 -1.86 -15.71
CA ALA A 136 -11.44 -2.76 -15.15
C ALA A 136 -11.66 -4.23 -15.51
N ASN A 137 -12.90 -4.63 -15.86
CA ASN A 137 -13.25 -5.99 -16.23
C ASN A 137 -13.18 -6.25 -17.75
N GLN A 138 -12.81 -5.25 -18.53
CA GLN A 138 -12.61 -5.36 -19.97
C GLN A 138 -11.15 -5.64 -20.31
#